data_60f72cd2bc07658f544dd6a126a29d30
#
_entry.id   60f72cd2bc07658f544dd6a126a29d30
#
_cell.length_a   1.000
_cell.length_b   1.000
_cell.length_c   1.000
_cell.angle_alpha   90.00
_cell.angle_beta   90.00
_cell.angle_gamma   90.00
#
_symmetry.space_group_name_H-M   'P 1'
#
loop_
_entity.id
_entity.type
_entity.pdbx_description
1 polymer ?
#
loop_
_entity_poly.entity_id
_entity_poly.type
_entity_poly.pdbx_seq_one_letter_code
_entity_poly.pdbx_strand_id
1 'polypeptide(L)'
;MPFDSARRRDHGRGVTLADLRKEYSLAGLAEADLAREPFRQFEKWFQEAEAAKLPEPNAMLLATADADGRPSARTVLLKGLDGRGFVFYTNYESRKGRELAVNPRATLVFPWFPIERQVIIEGAV
;
A
#
# COMPACT_ATOMS: atom_id res chain seq x y z
N MET A 1 -6.60 0.11 19.33
CA MET A 1 -7.46 1.26 19.68
C MET A 1 -8.64 1.35 18.74
N PRO A 2 -9.86 1.45 19.24
CA PRO A 2 -11.00 1.60 18.35
C PRO A 2 -10.93 2.95 17.62
N PHE A 3 -11.28 2.90 16.35
CA PHE A 3 -11.34 4.08 15.51
C PHE A 3 -12.77 4.63 15.55
N ASP A 4 -12.97 5.77 16.21
CA ASP A 4 -14.29 6.35 16.47
C ASP A 4 -14.64 7.42 15.43
N SER A 5 -14.86 7.03 14.18
CA SER A 5 -15.28 7.97 13.15
C SER A 5 -16.73 7.78 12.68
N ALA A 6 -17.38 6.71 13.01
CA ALA A 6 -18.78 6.50 12.68
C ALA A 6 -19.39 5.39 13.53
N ARG A 7 -20.41 5.71 14.30
CA ARG A 7 -21.27 4.71 14.91
C ARG A 7 -22.10 4.07 13.80
N ARG A 8 -21.62 2.97 13.27
CA ARG A 8 -22.46 2.10 12.46
C ARG A 8 -23.27 1.22 13.38
N ARG A 9 -24.59 1.36 13.29
CA ARG A 9 -25.49 0.39 13.90
C ARG A 9 -25.33 -0.92 13.13
N ASP A 10 -24.82 -1.93 13.79
CA ASP A 10 -24.81 -3.27 13.23
C ASP A 10 -26.24 -3.80 13.22
N HIS A 11 -26.80 -3.98 12.03
CA HIS A 11 -28.09 -4.65 11.85
C HIS A 11 -27.90 -6.09 11.40
N GLY A 12 -26.73 -6.71 11.70
CA GLY A 12 -26.29 -7.95 11.10
C GLY A 12 -26.78 -9.21 11.78
N ARG A 13 -27.57 -10.00 11.05
CA ARG A 13 -27.51 -11.45 11.12
C ARG A 13 -26.44 -11.89 10.12
N GLY A 14 -25.24 -12.27 10.57
CA GLY A 14 -24.18 -12.71 9.68
C GLY A 14 -22.84 -12.82 10.38
N VAL A 15 -21.83 -13.17 9.61
CA VAL A 15 -20.44 -13.23 10.02
C VAL A 15 -20.02 -11.87 10.56
N THR A 16 -19.52 -11.79 11.78
CA THR A 16 -18.98 -10.55 12.32
C THR A 16 -17.66 -10.21 11.62
N LEU A 17 -17.24 -8.95 11.65
CA LEU A 17 -15.94 -8.55 11.07
C LEU A 17 -14.78 -9.34 11.68
N ALA A 18 -14.87 -9.64 12.98
CA ALA A 18 -13.84 -10.43 13.67
C ALA A 18 -13.72 -11.87 13.11
N ASP A 19 -14.81 -12.43 12.57
CA ASP A 19 -14.82 -13.78 12.02
C ASP A 19 -14.24 -13.85 10.59
N LEU A 20 -13.99 -12.71 9.96
CA LEU A 20 -13.41 -12.64 8.61
C LEU A 20 -11.89 -12.86 8.59
N ARG A 21 -11.33 -13.31 9.69
CA ARG A 21 -9.91 -13.65 9.75
C ARG A 21 -9.61 -14.81 8.83
N LYS A 22 -8.66 -14.61 7.92
CA LYS A 22 -8.15 -15.64 7.03
C LYS A 22 -6.79 -16.12 7.51
N GLU A 23 -6.59 -17.43 7.51
CA GLU A 23 -5.25 -17.98 7.70
C GLU A 23 -4.40 -17.80 6.45
N TYR A 24 -3.18 -17.31 6.63
CA TYR A 24 -2.24 -17.13 5.53
C TYR A 24 -1.40 -18.41 5.40
N SER A 25 -1.76 -19.23 4.41
CA SER A 25 -1.18 -20.56 4.19
C SER A 25 -0.48 -20.72 2.84
N LEU A 26 -0.45 -19.67 2.01
CA LEU A 26 0.33 -19.68 0.78
C LEU A 26 1.82 -19.73 1.09
N ALA A 27 2.65 -19.97 0.07
CA ALA A 27 4.09 -20.11 0.22
C ALA A 27 4.65 -19.09 1.21
N GLY A 28 5.19 -19.58 2.32
CA GLY A 28 5.76 -18.73 3.37
C GLY A 28 6.92 -17.89 2.86
N LEU A 29 7.28 -16.90 3.63
CA LEU A 29 8.41 -16.04 3.35
C LEU A 29 9.60 -16.51 4.22
N ALA A 30 10.62 -17.06 3.57
CA ALA A 30 11.86 -17.45 4.22
C ALA A 30 12.98 -16.48 3.85
N GLU A 31 13.84 -16.13 4.80
CA GLU A 31 14.96 -15.21 4.55
C GLU A 31 15.87 -15.69 3.40
N ALA A 32 16.06 -17.00 3.26
CA ALA A 32 16.86 -17.58 2.18
C ALA A 32 16.31 -17.28 0.78
N ASP A 33 15.01 -17.01 0.68
CA ASP A 33 14.33 -16.74 -0.59
C ASP A 33 14.28 -15.24 -0.92
N LEU A 34 14.76 -14.40 -0.02
CA LEU A 34 14.77 -12.95 -0.21
C LEU A 34 15.96 -12.52 -1.08
N ALA A 35 15.70 -11.60 -2.00
CA ALA A 35 16.75 -10.91 -2.73
C ALA A 35 17.54 -9.99 -1.78
N ARG A 36 18.81 -9.76 -2.11
CA ARG A 36 19.67 -8.89 -1.30
C ARG A 36 19.30 -7.42 -1.39
N GLU A 37 18.79 -7.01 -2.55
CA GLU A 37 18.36 -5.63 -2.79
C GLU A 37 16.83 -5.51 -2.73
N PRO A 38 16.29 -4.55 -1.96
CA PRO A 38 14.85 -4.38 -1.83
C PRO A 38 14.13 -4.14 -3.16
N PHE A 39 14.70 -3.38 -4.09
CA PHE A 39 14.08 -3.14 -5.40
C PHE A 39 13.96 -4.41 -6.24
N ARG A 40 14.95 -5.29 -6.17
CA ARG A 40 14.89 -6.60 -6.83
C ARG A 40 13.84 -7.50 -6.20
N GLN A 41 13.71 -7.44 -4.89
CA GLN A 41 12.66 -8.16 -4.18
C GLN A 41 11.27 -7.67 -4.60
N PHE A 42 11.11 -6.36 -4.70
CA PHE A 42 9.87 -5.77 -5.19
C PHE A 42 9.55 -6.22 -6.62
N GLU A 43 10.51 -6.15 -7.53
CA GLU A 43 10.33 -6.58 -8.92
C GLU A 43 9.91 -8.04 -9.01
N LYS A 44 10.52 -8.91 -8.23
CA LYS A 44 10.16 -10.33 -8.16
C LYS A 44 8.73 -10.51 -7.71
N TRP A 45 8.34 -9.86 -6.63
CA TRP A 45 6.98 -9.94 -6.10
C TRP A 45 5.95 -9.29 -7.02
N PHE A 46 6.33 -8.23 -7.71
CA PHE A 46 5.47 -7.60 -8.72
C PHE A 46 5.18 -8.58 -9.87
N GLN A 47 6.19 -9.29 -10.33
CA GLN A 47 6.03 -10.33 -11.34
C GLN A 47 5.11 -11.46 -10.84
N GLU A 48 5.26 -11.85 -9.59
CA GLU A 48 4.37 -12.83 -8.96
C GLU A 48 2.92 -12.34 -8.90
N ALA A 49 2.72 -11.06 -8.59
CA ALA A 49 1.40 -10.44 -8.59
C ALA A 49 0.78 -10.42 -10.00
N GLU A 50 1.57 -10.09 -11.02
CA GLU A 50 1.12 -10.15 -12.41
C GLU A 50 0.79 -11.58 -12.85
N ALA A 51 1.63 -12.54 -12.50
CA ALA A 51 1.42 -13.96 -12.82
C ALA A 51 0.17 -14.52 -12.14
N ALA A 52 -0.15 -14.05 -10.95
CA ALA A 52 -1.37 -14.40 -10.22
C ALA A 52 -2.61 -13.66 -10.74
N LYS A 53 -2.45 -12.80 -11.75
CA LYS A 53 -3.52 -12.02 -12.38
C LYS A 53 -4.30 -11.15 -11.40
N LEU A 54 -3.59 -10.53 -10.44
CA LEU A 54 -4.20 -9.53 -9.58
C LEU A 54 -4.70 -8.36 -10.43
N PRO A 55 -5.91 -7.85 -10.16
CA PRO A 55 -6.37 -6.65 -10.82
C PRO A 55 -5.48 -5.47 -10.42
N GLU A 56 -4.98 -4.73 -11.41
CA GLU A 56 -4.13 -3.55 -11.22
C GLU A 56 -3.04 -3.74 -10.16
N PRO A 57 -2.06 -4.66 -10.39
CA PRO A 57 -0.99 -4.89 -9.41
C PRO A 57 -0.13 -3.64 -9.15
N ASN A 58 -0.17 -2.67 -10.06
CA ASN A 58 0.50 -1.37 -9.93
C ASN A 58 -0.31 -0.34 -9.13
N ALA A 59 -1.52 -0.65 -8.70
CA ALA A 59 -2.27 0.22 -7.80
C ALA A 59 -1.67 0.17 -6.39
N MET A 60 -1.50 1.34 -5.80
CA MET A 60 -0.93 1.47 -4.48
C MET A 60 -1.64 2.57 -3.70
N LEU A 61 -1.61 2.49 -2.39
CA LEU A 61 -2.05 3.57 -1.52
C LEU A 61 -0.89 4.53 -1.31
N LEU A 62 -1.15 5.81 -1.49
CA LEU A 62 -0.20 6.88 -1.17
C LEU A 62 -0.72 7.63 0.05
N ALA A 63 0.00 7.54 1.14
CA ALA A 63 -0.28 8.27 2.36
C ALA A 63 0.63 9.50 2.45
N THR A 64 0.02 10.63 2.71
CA THR A 64 0.69 11.92 2.90
C THR A 64 0.16 12.59 4.17
N ALA A 65 0.80 13.64 4.61
CA ALA A 65 0.36 14.41 5.76
C ALA A 65 0.46 15.92 5.48
N ASP A 66 -0.44 16.69 6.09
CA ASP A 66 -0.36 18.15 6.03
C ASP A 66 0.69 18.71 7.01
N ALA A 67 0.79 20.03 7.07
CA ALA A 67 1.74 20.71 7.94
C ALA A 67 1.50 20.45 9.44
N ASP A 68 0.27 20.13 9.81
CA ASP A 68 -0.13 19.81 11.19
C ASP A 68 0.01 18.31 11.51
N GLY A 69 0.47 17.51 10.55
CA GLY A 69 0.63 16.08 10.72
C GLY A 69 -0.64 15.28 10.51
N ARG A 70 -1.70 15.87 9.95
CA ARG A 70 -2.93 15.12 9.64
C ARG A 70 -2.70 14.26 8.41
N PRO A 71 -2.84 12.93 8.53
CA PRO A 71 -2.64 12.04 7.41
C PRO A 71 -3.84 11.99 6.49
N SER A 72 -3.58 11.72 5.23
CA SER A 72 -4.59 11.36 4.24
C SER A 72 -4.03 10.30 3.31
N ALA A 73 -4.89 9.53 2.68
CA ALA A 73 -4.47 8.47 1.78
C ALA A 73 -5.43 8.33 0.60
N ARG A 74 -4.91 7.88 -0.50
CA ARG A 74 -5.67 7.62 -1.75
C ARG A 74 -4.95 6.59 -2.59
N THR A 75 -5.67 5.98 -3.52
CA THR A 75 -5.08 5.07 -4.49
C THR A 75 -4.46 5.88 -5.63
N VAL A 76 -3.23 5.54 -5.96
CA VAL A 76 -2.51 6.04 -7.14
C VAL A 76 -1.89 4.85 -7.88
N LEU A 77 -1.37 5.10 -9.07
CA LEU A 77 -0.73 4.05 -9.87
C LEU A 77 0.78 4.24 -9.90
N LEU A 78 1.51 3.16 -9.68
CA LEU A 78 2.94 3.14 -9.95
C LEU A 78 3.15 3.27 -11.47
N LYS A 79 3.97 4.24 -11.88
CA LYS A 79 4.29 4.53 -13.28
C LYS A 79 5.69 4.13 -13.68
N GLY A 80 6.56 3.92 -12.73
CA GLY A 80 7.92 3.50 -13.01
C GLY A 80 8.67 3.17 -11.74
N LEU A 81 9.74 2.42 -11.93
CA LEU A 81 10.70 2.09 -10.88
C LEU A 81 12.09 2.15 -11.52
N ASP A 82 12.94 3.01 -11.01
CA ASP A 82 14.32 3.15 -11.46
C ASP A 82 15.26 3.29 -10.25
N GLY A 83 16.54 3.53 -10.50
CA GLY A 83 17.54 3.68 -9.44
C GLY A 83 17.28 4.84 -8.47
N ARG A 84 16.37 5.75 -8.81
CA ARG A 84 15.98 6.88 -7.94
C ARG A 84 14.78 6.54 -7.07
N GLY A 85 13.99 5.52 -7.43
CA GLY A 85 12.86 5.04 -6.63
C GLY A 85 11.58 4.80 -7.40
N PHE A 86 10.49 4.84 -6.67
CA PHE A 86 9.15 4.58 -7.17
C PHE A 86 8.55 5.86 -7.74
N VAL A 87 8.04 5.80 -8.97
CA VAL A 87 7.54 6.97 -9.69
C VAL A 87 6.02 6.91 -9.80
N PHE A 88 5.37 7.96 -9.40
CA PHE A 88 3.94 8.20 -9.63
C PHE A 88 3.72 9.63 -10.11
N TYR A 89 2.59 9.87 -10.75
CA TYR A 89 2.23 11.19 -11.23
C TYR A 89 1.15 11.79 -10.34
N THR A 90 1.25 13.09 -10.10
CA THR A 90 0.27 13.80 -9.30
C THR A 90 -0.02 15.17 -9.91
N ASN A 91 -1.24 15.65 -9.70
CA ASN A 91 -1.58 17.04 -9.93
C ASN A 91 -1.07 17.87 -8.74
N TYR A 92 -0.22 18.84 -9.00
CA TYR A 92 0.33 19.72 -7.96
C TYR A 92 -0.72 20.52 -7.20
N GLU A 93 -1.89 20.76 -7.80
CA GLU A 93 -3.01 21.46 -7.18
C GLU A 93 -3.92 20.54 -6.36
N SER A 94 -3.71 19.22 -6.41
CA SER A 94 -4.45 18.27 -5.59
C SER A 94 -4.06 18.36 -4.12
N ARG A 95 -4.88 17.80 -3.24
CA ARG A 95 -4.57 17.73 -1.81
C ARG A 95 -3.23 17.06 -1.55
N LYS A 96 -2.98 15.90 -2.19
CA LYS A 96 -1.69 15.19 -2.04
C LYS A 96 -0.52 16.03 -2.57
N GLY A 97 -0.70 16.73 -3.68
CA GLY A 97 0.32 17.61 -4.24
C GLY A 97 0.68 18.75 -3.29
N ARG A 98 -0.31 19.38 -2.69
CA ARG A 98 -0.10 20.45 -1.68
C ARG A 98 0.54 19.91 -0.41
N GLU A 99 0.11 18.76 0.08
CA GLU A 99 0.69 18.12 1.26
C GLU A 99 2.15 17.76 1.02
N LEU A 100 2.49 17.18 -0.13
CA LEU A 100 3.88 16.85 -0.48
C LEU A 100 4.77 18.08 -0.65
N ALA A 101 4.20 19.21 -1.06
CA ALA A 101 4.97 20.46 -1.16
C ALA A 101 5.42 20.99 0.21
N VAL A 102 4.61 20.81 1.25
CA VAL A 102 4.92 21.28 2.60
C VAL A 102 5.52 20.19 3.48
N ASN A 103 5.24 18.93 3.19
CA ASN A 103 5.77 17.78 3.90
C ASN A 103 6.18 16.69 2.89
N PRO A 104 7.42 16.74 2.38
CA PRO A 104 7.86 15.90 1.28
C PRO A 104 8.22 14.48 1.73
N ARG A 105 7.35 13.86 2.49
CA ARG A 105 7.47 12.47 2.94
C ARG A 105 6.17 11.73 2.67
N ALA A 106 6.29 10.48 2.28
CA ALA A 106 5.15 9.64 1.94
C ALA A 106 5.39 8.18 2.29
N THR A 107 4.28 7.47 2.39
CA THR A 107 4.28 6.02 2.47
C THR A 107 3.46 5.47 1.31
N LEU A 108 4.01 4.49 0.62
CA LEU A 108 3.33 3.71 -0.41
C LEU A 108 3.01 2.33 0.15
N VAL A 109 1.82 1.82 -0.14
CA VAL A 109 1.42 0.47 0.26
C VAL A 109 0.86 -0.28 -0.93
N PHE A 110 1.44 -1.44 -1.22
CA PHE A 110 0.93 -2.40 -2.20
C PHE A 110 0.24 -3.54 -1.44
N PRO A 111 -1.10 -3.54 -1.36
CA PRO A 111 -1.83 -4.54 -0.59
C PRO A 111 -2.16 -5.77 -1.45
N TRP A 112 -1.17 -6.55 -1.81
CA TRP A 112 -1.33 -7.76 -2.61
C TRP A 112 -1.85 -8.93 -1.78
N PHE A 113 -2.98 -8.73 -1.12
CA PHE A 113 -3.54 -9.72 -0.20
C PHE A 113 -3.94 -11.05 -0.85
N PRO A 114 -4.36 -11.13 -2.15
CA PRO A 114 -4.66 -12.42 -2.75
C PRO A 114 -3.46 -13.37 -2.83
N ILE A 115 -2.25 -12.84 -2.87
CA ILE A 115 -1.01 -13.63 -2.81
C ILE A 115 -0.34 -13.53 -1.44
N GLU A 116 -1.06 -13.02 -0.44
CA GLU A 116 -0.60 -12.90 0.95
C GLU A 116 0.71 -12.11 1.09
N ARG A 117 0.80 -11.02 0.32
CA ARG A 117 1.94 -10.10 0.34
C ARG A 117 1.46 -8.68 0.59
N GLN A 118 2.27 -7.95 1.31
CA GLN A 118 2.12 -6.51 1.49
C GLN A 118 3.50 -5.88 1.38
N VAL A 119 3.59 -4.80 0.61
CA VAL A 119 4.82 -4.02 0.51
C VAL A 119 4.55 -2.61 1.01
N ILE A 120 5.35 -2.16 1.95
CA ILE A 120 5.29 -0.81 2.51
C ILE A 120 6.60 -0.12 2.19
N ILE A 121 6.52 1.05 1.57
CA ILE A 121 7.67 1.85 1.19
C ILE A 121 7.52 3.21 1.83
N GLU A 122 8.47 3.58 2.64
CA GLU A 122 8.52 4.89 3.30
C GLU A 122 9.70 5.68 2.75
N GLY A 123 9.50 6.95 2.54
CA GLY A 123 10.59 7.77 2.04
C GLY A 123 10.25 9.21 1.76
N ALA A 124 11.26 9.90 1.25
CA ALA A 124 11.13 11.27 0.79
C ALA A 124 10.63 11.31 -0.67
N VAL A 125 9.94 12.38 -0.98
CA VAL A 125 9.39 12.63 -2.31
C VAL A 125 10.11 13.82 -2.94
#